data_a35317772d4b1f76e0cbd8d5b8e7a6c2
#
_entry.id   a35317772d4b1f76e0cbd8d5b8e7a6c2
#
_cell.length_a   1.000
_cell.length_b   1.000
_cell.length_c   1.000
_cell.angle_alpha   90.00
_cell.angle_beta   90.00
_cell.angle_gamma   90.00
#
_symmetry.space_group_name_H-M   'P 1'
#
loop_
_entity.id
_entity.type
_entity.pdbx_description
1 polymer ?
#
loop_
_entity_poly.entity_id
_entity_poly.type
_entity_poly.pdbx_seq_one_letter_code
_entity_poly.pdbx_strand_id
1 'polypeptide(L)'
;MKEHIIRTPRPAEIEALIRIWLEGNTRAHSFIHHDYWLSHIDYMRQALPHAEVYVCEVNGEISGFAGIDDNHIAGLFVDENYQSQGIGTSLIDFIKQHHFTLTLAVYKKNEKALQFYRKHGFVVTEERIDTRTGEAELLMRWNRACPI
;
A
#
# COMPACT_ATOMS: atom_id res chain seq x y z
N MET A 1 -4.75 9.67 22.72
CA MET A 1 -4.84 9.36 21.30
C MET A 1 -3.45 9.49 20.68
N LYS A 2 -3.01 8.49 19.92
CA LYS A 2 -1.67 8.52 19.34
C LYS A 2 -1.67 9.35 18.07
N GLU A 3 -0.67 10.20 17.91
CA GLU A 3 -0.51 11.03 16.73
C GLU A 3 0.06 10.22 15.57
N HIS A 4 -0.51 10.38 14.39
CA HIS A 4 -0.03 9.79 13.15
C HIS A 4 0.73 10.85 12.36
N ILE A 5 2.03 10.67 12.21
CA ILE A 5 2.89 11.59 11.46
C ILE A 5 3.21 10.95 10.11
N ILE A 6 2.80 11.61 9.03
CA ILE A 6 3.10 11.15 7.67
C ILE A 6 4.31 11.94 7.16
N ARG A 7 5.33 11.22 6.72
CA ARG A 7 6.57 11.81 6.22
C ARG A 7 7.26 10.89 5.23
N THR A 8 8.32 11.36 4.58
CA THR A 8 9.16 10.51 3.75
C THR A 8 10.09 9.67 4.64
N PRO A 9 10.51 8.48 4.17
CA PRO A 9 11.40 7.63 4.96
C PRO A 9 12.83 8.15 4.99
N ARG A 10 13.56 7.80 6.04
CA ARG A 10 15.01 8.02 6.13
C ARG A 10 15.74 6.81 5.54
N PRO A 11 16.96 6.99 5.00
CA PRO A 11 17.72 5.86 4.42
C PRO A 11 17.88 4.68 5.36
N ALA A 12 18.06 4.93 6.66
CA ALA A 12 18.22 3.86 7.65
C ALA A 12 16.94 3.06 7.89
N GLU A 13 15.79 3.52 7.37
CA GLU A 13 14.49 2.88 7.60
C GLU A 13 14.09 1.91 6.48
N ILE A 14 14.86 1.83 5.41
CA ILE A 14 14.50 1.00 4.23
C ILE A 14 14.29 -0.47 4.61
N GLU A 15 15.15 -1.03 5.47
CA GLU A 15 15.02 -2.44 5.88
C GLU A 15 13.74 -2.67 6.69
N ALA A 16 13.31 -1.70 7.48
CA ALA A 16 12.04 -1.77 8.19
C ALA A 16 10.85 -1.79 7.21
N LEU A 17 10.92 -1.01 6.14
CA LEU A 17 9.89 -1.00 5.10
C LEU A 17 9.82 -2.34 4.38
N ILE A 18 10.97 -2.94 4.06
CA ILE A 18 11.04 -4.25 3.41
C ILE A 18 10.38 -5.31 4.30
N ARG A 19 10.65 -5.27 5.61
CA ARG A 19 10.03 -6.19 6.57
C ARG A 19 8.52 -6.06 6.57
N ILE A 20 8.00 -4.84 6.65
CA ILE A 20 6.55 -4.57 6.65
C ILE A 20 5.92 -5.04 5.33
N TRP A 21 6.60 -4.76 4.20
CA TRP A 21 6.17 -5.20 2.88
C TRP A 21 6.09 -6.72 2.78
N LEU A 22 7.15 -7.43 3.20
CA LEU A 22 7.20 -8.89 3.12
C LEU A 22 6.15 -9.54 4.00
N GLU A 23 6.08 -9.14 5.26
CA GLU A 23 5.10 -9.68 6.21
C GLU A 23 3.67 -9.40 5.78
N GLY A 24 3.41 -8.18 5.30
CA GLY A 24 2.08 -7.78 4.84
C GLY A 24 1.62 -8.58 3.63
N ASN A 25 2.49 -8.75 2.63
CA ASN A 25 2.16 -9.55 1.45
C ASN A 25 1.97 -11.02 1.80
N THR A 26 2.82 -11.56 2.63
CA THR A 26 2.74 -12.97 3.03
C THR A 26 1.43 -13.26 3.75
N ARG A 27 0.99 -12.37 4.65
CA ARG A 27 -0.28 -12.53 5.36
C ARG A 27 -1.49 -12.35 4.44
N ALA A 28 -1.47 -11.29 3.62
CA ALA A 28 -2.63 -10.92 2.80
C ALA A 28 -2.81 -11.86 1.61
N HIS A 29 -1.74 -12.46 1.12
CA HIS A 29 -1.74 -13.19 -0.14
C HIS A 29 -1.26 -14.62 0.06
N SER A 30 -1.91 -15.37 0.96
CA SER A 30 -1.58 -16.78 1.25
C SER A 30 -1.74 -17.70 0.03
N PHE A 31 -2.49 -17.27 -0.98
CA PHE A 31 -2.70 -17.97 -2.24
C PHE A 31 -1.52 -17.83 -3.22
N ILE A 32 -0.52 -17.01 -2.86
CA ILE A 32 0.71 -16.84 -3.66
C ILE A 32 1.86 -17.44 -2.86
N HIS A 33 2.71 -18.23 -3.53
CA HIS A 33 3.84 -18.88 -2.89
C HIS A 33 4.77 -17.84 -2.26
N HIS A 34 5.23 -18.10 -1.04
CA HIS A 34 6.08 -17.17 -0.28
C HIS A 34 7.37 -16.81 -1.04
N ASP A 35 7.94 -17.73 -1.80
CA ASP A 35 9.15 -17.51 -2.59
C ASP A 35 9.00 -16.39 -3.62
N TYR A 36 7.78 -16.15 -4.11
CA TYR A 36 7.52 -15.04 -5.02
C TYR A 36 7.90 -13.70 -4.37
N TRP A 37 7.49 -13.51 -3.12
CA TRP A 37 7.79 -12.28 -2.39
C TRP A 37 9.27 -12.21 -2.03
N LEU A 38 9.87 -13.31 -1.58
CA LEU A 38 11.30 -13.37 -1.25
C LEU A 38 12.17 -13.00 -2.47
N SER A 39 11.78 -13.41 -3.66
CA SER A 39 12.53 -13.14 -4.88
C SER A 39 12.56 -11.66 -5.24
N HIS A 40 11.69 -10.83 -4.66
CA HIS A 40 11.60 -9.40 -4.95
C HIS A 40 12.30 -8.52 -3.92
N ILE A 41 12.88 -9.08 -2.87
CA ILE A 41 13.50 -8.30 -1.79
C ILE A 41 14.63 -7.43 -2.29
N ASP A 42 15.53 -7.99 -3.11
CA ASP A 42 16.66 -7.21 -3.64
C ASP A 42 16.20 -6.07 -4.53
N TYR A 43 15.19 -6.31 -5.36
CA TYR A 43 14.59 -5.26 -6.17
C TYR A 43 14.03 -4.14 -5.28
N MET A 44 13.30 -4.49 -4.23
CA MET A 44 12.73 -3.51 -3.30
C MET A 44 13.82 -2.70 -2.60
N ARG A 45 14.91 -3.35 -2.22
CA ARG A 45 16.02 -2.66 -1.54
C ARG A 45 16.66 -1.62 -2.43
N GLN A 46 16.71 -1.88 -3.74
CA GLN A 46 17.24 -0.94 -4.71
C GLN A 46 16.24 0.14 -5.11
N ALA A 47 14.96 -0.21 -5.20
CA ALA A 47 13.91 0.69 -5.70
C ALA A 47 13.41 1.69 -4.66
N LEU A 48 13.23 1.26 -3.41
CA LEU A 48 12.63 2.10 -2.37
C LEU A 48 13.34 3.43 -2.13
N PRO A 49 14.70 3.50 -2.13
CA PRO A 49 15.37 4.78 -1.92
C PRO A 49 15.09 5.83 -2.99
N HIS A 50 14.65 5.42 -4.18
CA HIS A 50 14.39 6.30 -5.32
C HIS A 50 12.90 6.46 -5.63
N ALA A 51 12.03 5.78 -4.89
CA ALA A 51 10.58 5.83 -5.10
C ALA A 51 9.95 6.94 -4.26
N GLU A 52 8.75 7.37 -4.68
CA GLU A 52 7.94 8.25 -3.85
C GLU A 52 7.24 7.38 -2.80
N VAL A 53 7.66 7.55 -1.54
CA VAL A 53 7.19 6.74 -0.42
C VAL A 53 6.83 7.64 0.75
N TYR A 54 5.72 7.35 1.40
CA TYR A 54 5.29 8.02 2.63
C TYR A 54 5.16 6.98 3.73
N VAL A 55 5.75 7.27 4.88
CA VAL A 55 5.63 6.41 6.06
C VAL A 55 4.70 7.07 7.06
N CYS A 56 4.01 6.25 7.85
CA CYS A 56 3.25 6.71 9.00
C CYS A 56 4.04 6.35 10.26
N GLU A 57 4.42 7.38 11.02
CA GLU A 57 5.14 7.22 12.26
C GLU A 57 4.16 7.37 13.43
N VAL A 58 4.22 6.45 14.38
CA VAL A 58 3.45 6.50 15.62
C VAL A 58 4.42 6.25 16.77
N ASN A 59 4.52 7.19 17.70
CA ASN A 59 5.43 7.09 18.85
C ASN A 59 6.88 6.81 18.44
N GLY A 60 7.35 7.43 17.36
CA GLY A 60 8.72 7.27 16.88
C GLY A 60 8.97 6.00 16.07
N GLU A 61 7.96 5.16 15.86
CA GLU A 61 8.09 3.90 15.13
C GLU A 61 7.31 3.97 13.81
N ILE A 62 7.83 3.29 12.78
CA ILE A 62 7.11 3.15 11.51
C ILE A 62 6.00 2.14 11.69
N SER A 63 4.77 2.58 11.49
CA SER A 63 3.57 1.75 11.62
C SER A 63 3.01 1.28 10.29
N GLY A 64 3.41 1.90 9.18
CA GLY A 64 2.97 1.56 7.84
C GLY A 64 3.58 2.48 6.81
N PHE A 65 3.39 2.16 5.54
CA PHE A 65 3.87 3.01 4.46
C PHE A 65 3.08 2.77 3.17
N ALA A 66 3.21 3.72 2.25
CA ALA A 66 2.65 3.61 0.91
C ALA A 66 3.67 4.05 -0.11
N GLY A 67 3.71 3.35 -1.24
CA GLY A 67 4.52 3.71 -2.40
C GLY A 67 3.62 4.19 -3.53
N ILE A 68 4.04 5.26 -4.21
CA ILE A 68 3.27 5.90 -5.26
C ILE A 68 4.15 6.06 -6.50
N ASP A 69 3.58 5.73 -7.67
CA ASP A 69 4.19 5.98 -8.95
C ASP A 69 3.20 6.83 -9.75
N ASP A 70 3.50 8.13 -9.86
CA ASP A 70 2.62 9.13 -10.48
C ASP A 70 1.26 9.17 -9.75
N ASN A 71 0.18 8.73 -10.38
CA ASN A 71 -1.15 8.64 -9.76
C ASN A 71 -1.53 7.21 -9.35
N HIS A 72 -0.57 6.29 -9.43
CA HIS A 72 -0.81 4.89 -9.12
C HIS A 72 -0.24 4.54 -7.74
N ILE A 73 -1.08 4.03 -6.85
CA ILE A 73 -0.64 3.51 -5.56
C ILE A 73 -0.08 2.11 -5.81
N ALA A 74 1.25 1.99 -5.76
CA ALA A 74 1.93 0.72 -5.97
C ALA A 74 1.72 -0.25 -4.82
N GLY A 75 1.51 0.28 -3.61
CA GLY A 75 1.20 -0.53 -2.45
C GLY A 75 0.96 0.31 -1.21
N LEU A 76 0.22 -0.24 -0.26
CA LEU A 76 -0.05 0.37 1.03
C LEU A 76 -0.05 -0.75 2.06
N PHE A 77 0.81 -0.63 3.07
CA PHE A 77 1.08 -1.69 4.04
C PHE A 77 1.04 -1.15 5.45
N VAL A 78 0.44 -1.90 6.37
CA VAL A 78 0.37 -1.56 7.79
C VAL A 78 1.03 -2.67 8.58
N ASP A 79 1.93 -2.29 9.50
CA ASP A 79 2.59 -3.24 10.40
C ASP A 79 1.53 -3.97 11.22
N GLU A 80 1.72 -5.27 11.40
CA GLU A 80 0.79 -6.13 12.15
C GLU A 80 0.47 -5.59 13.54
N ASN A 81 1.46 -5.01 14.20
CA ASN A 81 1.31 -4.48 15.56
C ASN A 81 0.46 -3.19 15.59
N TYR A 82 0.15 -2.61 14.45
CA TYR A 82 -0.58 -1.36 14.34
C TYR A 82 -1.89 -1.51 13.57
N GLN A 83 -2.34 -2.73 13.30
CA GLN A 83 -3.60 -2.99 12.61
C GLN A 83 -4.78 -2.39 13.36
N SER A 84 -5.80 -1.96 12.62
CA SER A 84 -7.06 -1.44 13.17
C SER A 84 -6.90 -0.15 14.00
N GLN A 85 -5.84 0.62 13.75
CA GLN A 85 -5.60 1.90 14.43
C GLN A 85 -5.70 3.10 13.49
N GLY A 86 -6.24 2.92 12.30
CA GLY A 86 -6.42 4.00 11.33
C GLY A 86 -5.17 4.38 10.55
N ILE A 87 -4.12 3.58 10.57
CA ILE A 87 -2.87 3.87 9.85
C ILE A 87 -3.10 3.93 8.35
N GLY A 88 -3.79 2.93 7.80
CA GLY A 88 -4.11 2.91 6.36
C GLY A 88 -4.95 4.10 5.94
N THR A 89 -5.91 4.49 6.77
CA THR A 89 -6.75 5.66 6.52
C THR A 89 -5.93 6.94 6.52
N SER A 90 -5.01 7.10 7.48
CA SER A 90 -4.11 8.26 7.52
C SER A 90 -3.26 8.37 6.27
N LEU A 91 -2.71 7.26 5.80
CA LEU A 91 -1.91 7.22 4.58
C LEU A 91 -2.73 7.56 3.34
N ILE A 92 -3.90 6.94 3.18
CA ILE A 92 -4.73 7.17 2.00
C ILE A 92 -5.27 8.61 1.96
N ASP A 93 -5.64 9.17 3.10
CA ASP A 93 -6.13 10.55 3.17
C ASP A 93 -5.02 11.54 2.82
N PHE A 94 -3.80 11.30 3.30
CA PHE A 94 -2.65 12.12 2.95
C PHE A 94 -2.38 12.09 1.44
N ILE A 95 -2.38 10.91 0.83
CA ILE A 95 -2.16 10.75 -0.60
C ILE A 95 -3.24 11.47 -1.41
N LYS A 96 -4.50 11.33 -1.00
CA LYS A 96 -5.63 11.98 -1.69
C LYS A 96 -5.51 13.51 -1.71
N GLN A 97 -4.88 14.11 -0.71
CA GLN A 97 -4.71 15.57 -0.66
C GLN A 97 -3.82 16.09 -1.79
N HIS A 98 -2.98 15.24 -2.34
CA HIS A 98 -1.98 15.63 -3.35
C HIS A 98 -2.31 15.13 -4.76
N HIS A 99 -3.48 14.52 -4.95
CA HIS A 99 -3.87 13.94 -6.24
C HIS A 99 -5.33 14.22 -6.57
N PHE A 100 -5.65 14.36 -7.84
CA PHE A 100 -7.03 14.49 -8.32
C PHE A 100 -7.63 13.13 -8.66
N THR A 101 -6.79 12.18 -9.03
CA THR A 101 -7.19 10.82 -9.33
C THR A 101 -6.12 9.87 -8.82
N LEU A 102 -6.53 8.67 -8.42
CA LEU A 102 -5.62 7.62 -7.99
C LEU A 102 -6.10 6.29 -8.55
N THR A 103 -5.16 5.44 -8.93
CA THR A 103 -5.43 4.08 -9.34
C THR A 103 -4.65 3.12 -8.46
N LEU A 104 -5.10 1.87 -8.41
CA LEU A 104 -4.36 0.78 -7.75
C LEU A 104 -4.83 -0.55 -8.32
N ALA A 105 -4.09 -1.59 -8.01
CA ALA A 105 -4.48 -2.97 -8.30
C ALA A 105 -4.50 -3.76 -7.00
N VAL A 106 -5.50 -4.63 -6.85
CA VAL A 106 -5.65 -5.47 -5.68
C VAL A 106 -6.02 -6.88 -6.13
N TYR A 107 -5.42 -7.90 -5.54
CA TYR A 107 -5.82 -9.27 -5.86
C TYR A 107 -7.26 -9.51 -5.43
N LYS A 108 -8.04 -10.13 -6.31
CA LYS A 108 -9.46 -10.38 -6.06
C LYS A 108 -9.69 -11.17 -4.79
N LYS A 109 -8.78 -12.08 -4.45
CA LYS A 109 -8.85 -12.90 -3.23
C LYS A 109 -8.54 -12.13 -1.96
N ASN A 110 -7.94 -10.95 -2.07
CA ASN A 110 -7.64 -10.09 -0.91
C ASN A 110 -8.87 -9.23 -0.59
N GLU A 111 -9.88 -9.87 -0.01
CA GLU A 111 -11.16 -9.21 0.28
C GLU A 111 -11.02 -8.07 1.28
N LYS A 112 -10.13 -8.20 2.25
CA LYS A 112 -9.90 -7.17 3.27
C LYS A 112 -9.41 -5.87 2.64
N ALA A 113 -8.44 -5.94 1.73
CA ALA A 113 -7.96 -4.76 1.02
C ALA A 113 -9.04 -4.19 0.11
N LEU A 114 -9.76 -5.05 -0.61
CA LEU A 114 -10.84 -4.62 -1.49
C LEU A 114 -11.90 -3.82 -0.73
N GLN A 115 -12.32 -4.30 0.45
CA GLN A 115 -13.28 -3.60 1.29
C GLN A 115 -12.72 -2.26 1.79
N PHE A 116 -11.45 -2.25 2.20
CA PHE A 116 -10.79 -1.03 2.64
C PHE A 116 -10.81 0.04 1.55
N TYR A 117 -10.42 -0.30 0.33
CA TYR A 117 -10.38 0.67 -0.77
C TYR A 117 -11.78 1.11 -1.18
N ARG A 118 -12.75 0.22 -1.20
CA ARG A 118 -14.15 0.59 -1.45
C ARG A 118 -14.67 1.60 -0.42
N LYS A 119 -14.35 1.39 0.84
CA LYS A 119 -14.71 2.31 1.92
C LYS A 119 -14.14 3.70 1.69
N HIS A 120 -12.97 3.78 1.06
CA HIS A 120 -12.30 5.05 0.76
C HIS A 120 -12.65 5.61 -0.63
N GLY A 121 -13.71 5.12 -1.24
CA GLY A 121 -14.24 5.70 -2.47
C GLY A 121 -13.64 5.16 -3.76
N PHE A 122 -12.82 4.11 -3.69
CA PHE A 122 -12.32 3.46 -4.90
C PHE A 122 -13.37 2.52 -5.48
N VAL A 123 -13.46 2.50 -6.81
CA VAL A 123 -14.39 1.62 -7.53
C VAL A 123 -13.59 0.72 -8.47
N VAL A 124 -14.07 -0.49 -8.66
CA VAL A 124 -13.47 -1.45 -9.60
C VAL A 124 -13.75 -0.97 -11.03
N THR A 125 -12.70 -0.84 -11.84
CA THR A 125 -12.82 -0.43 -13.26
C THR A 125 -12.55 -1.59 -14.20
N GLU A 126 -11.77 -2.59 -13.79
CA GLU A 126 -11.37 -3.69 -14.66
C GLU A 126 -10.94 -4.89 -13.81
N GLU A 127 -11.17 -6.08 -14.33
CA GLU A 127 -10.61 -7.31 -13.78
C GLU A 127 -9.66 -7.91 -14.83
N ARG A 128 -8.48 -8.34 -14.39
CA ARG A 128 -7.50 -8.98 -15.27
C ARG A 128 -6.72 -10.05 -14.51
N ILE A 129 -5.90 -10.81 -15.23
CA ILE A 129 -5.02 -11.80 -14.62
C ILE A 129 -3.62 -11.19 -14.48
N ASP A 130 -3.05 -11.27 -13.28
CA ASP A 130 -1.65 -10.95 -13.07
C ASP A 130 -0.84 -12.15 -13.60
N THR A 131 -0.20 -11.96 -14.74
CA THR A 131 0.50 -13.05 -15.43
C THR A 131 1.70 -13.59 -14.67
N ARG A 132 2.22 -12.81 -13.70
CA ARG A 132 3.37 -13.23 -12.88
C ARG A 132 2.96 -14.25 -11.82
N THR A 133 1.72 -14.20 -11.36
CA THR A 133 1.21 -15.09 -10.30
C THR A 133 0.07 -15.99 -10.76
N GLY A 134 -0.58 -15.67 -11.89
CA GLY A 134 -1.76 -16.38 -12.37
C GLY A 134 -3.04 -16.01 -11.62
N GLU A 135 -2.99 -15.05 -10.70
CA GLU A 135 -4.14 -14.66 -9.88
C GLU A 135 -4.92 -13.52 -10.50
N ALA A 136 -6.24 -13.55 -10.31
CA ALA A 136 -7.09 -12.45 -10.74
C ALA A 136 -6.84 -11.22 -9.89
N GLU A 137 -6.70 -10.07 -10.54
CA GLU A 137 -6.57 -8.80 -9.85
C GLU A 137 -7.60 -7.80 -10.37
N LEU A 138 -7.99 -6.87 -9.50
CA LEU A 138 -8.96 -5.84 -9.79
C LEU A 138 -8.24 -4.50 -9.85
N LEU A 139 -8.44 -3.77 -10.94
CA LEU A 139 -8.00 -2.39 -11.03
C LEU A 139 -9.07 -1.51 -10.42
N MET A 140 -8.66 -0.56 -9.61
CA MET A 140 -9.56 0.35 -8.92
C MET A 140 -9.15 1.80 -9.16
N ARG A 141 -10.13 2.69 -9.12
CA ARG A 141 -9.91 4.13 -9.32
C ARG A 141 -10.71 4.94 -8.32
N TRP A 142 -10.08 6.01 -7.86
CA TRP A 142 -10.70 7.07 -7.09
C TRP A 142 -10.50 8.40 -7.82
N ASN A 143 -11.54 9.22 -7.90
CA ASN A 143 -11.46 10.57 -8.43
C ASN A 143 -11.94 11.53 -7.35
N ARG A 144 -11.22 12.65 -7.21
CA ARG A 144 -11.64 13.70 -6.30
C ARG A 144 -12.98 14.27 -6.77
N ALA A 145 -13.91 14.47 -5.83
CA ALA A 145 -15.20 15.08 -6.13
C ALA A 145 -14.98 16.50 -6.65
N CYS A 146 -15.66 16.83 -7.76
CA CYS A 146 -15.58 18.16 -8.32
C CYS A 146 -16.43 19.12 -7.46
N PRO A 147 -15.83 20.17 -6.85
CA PRO A 147 -16.61 21.16 -6.13
C PRO A 147 -17.34 22.05 -7.14
N ILE A 148 -18.64 22.08 -7.05
CA ILE A 148 -19.48 22.90 -7.91
C ILE A 148 -20.00 24.07 -7.13
#